data_56dced9ea82ee1ba623aaf77680865a8
#
_entry.id   56dced9ea82ee1ba623aaf77680865a8
#
_cell.length_a   1.000
_cell.length_b   1.000
_cell.length_c   1.000
_cell.angle_alpha   90.00
_cell.angle_beta   90.00
_cell.angle_gamma   90.00
#
_symmetry.space_group_name_H-M   'P 1'
#
loop_
_entity.id
_entity.type
_entity.pdbx_description
1 polymer ?
#
loop_
_entity_poly.entity_id
_entity_poly.type
_entity_poly.pdbx_seq_one_letter_code
_entity_poly.pdbx_strand_id
1 'polypeptide(L)'
;MNKSVIVCDECNNEFNPHEIEFKTAKAKIEEKEYEVTYYKCPVCEKAYVVCMLDYWGKKLQDKYVDALDQYRSAINKKATPAILEQKQTKMEHFKQEALAYQQEILHIYGNSLPEEIFV
;
A
#
# COMPACT_ATOMS: atom_id res chain seq x y z
N MET A 1 0.77 -6.93 -24.94
CA MET A 1 1.33 -6.75 -23.59
C MET A 1 1.06 -5.34 -23.11
N ASN A 2 0.17 -5.21 -22.14
CA ASN A 2 -0.12 -3.89 -21.59
C ASN A 2 0.96 -3.52 -20.59
N LYS A 3 1.82 -2.62 -21.01
CA LYS A 3 2.77 -2.03 -20.08
C LYS A 3 2.03 -0.97 -19.29
N SER A 4 1.94 -1.16 -17.99
CA SER A 4 1.41 -0.12 -17.12
C SER A 4 2.38 1.05 -17.14
N VAL A 5 1.89 2.21 -17.55
CA VAL A 5 2.67 3.44 -17.59
C VAL A 5 2.07 4.39 -16.57
N ILE A 6 2.92 5.03 -15.78
CA ILE A 6 2.50 6.05 -14.82
C ILE A 6 2.70 7.41 -15.48
N VAL A 7 1.68 8.24 -15.42
CA VAL A 7 1.75 9.60 -15.97
C VAL A 7 1.74 10.59 -14.81
N CYS A 8 2.74 11.46 -14.77
CA CYS A 8 2.79 12.55 -13.79
C CYS A 8 1.80 13.64 -14.20
N ASP A 9 0.88 14.00 -13.31
CA ASP A 9 -0.14 15.03 -13.60
C ASP A 9 0.42 16.46 -13.61
N GLU A 10 1.63 16.67 -13.09
CA GLU A 10 2.27 17.99 -13.11
C GLU A 10 3.04 18.26 -14.40
N CYS A 11 3.85 17.31 -14.85
CA CYS A 11 4.71 17.47 -16.02
C CYS A 11 4.30 16.64 -17.21
N ASN A 12 3.28 15.78 -17.08
CA ASN A 12 2.74 14.90 -18.11
C ASN A 12 3.75 13.90 -18.69
N ASN A 13 4.89 13.70 -18.05
CA ASN A 13 5.84 12.70 -18.48
C ASN A 13 5.36 11.29 -18.09
N GLU A 14 5.58 10.35 -19.00
CA GLU A 14 5.28 8.95 -18.77
C GLU A 14 6.54 8.25 -18.28
N PHE A 15 6.38 7.35 -17.33
CA PHE A 15 7.49 6.55 -16.86
C PHE A 15 7.00 5.16 -16.45
N ASN A 16 7.92 4.21 -16.47
CA ASN A 16 7.63 2.83 -16.14
C ASN A 16 7.68 2.66 -14.61
N PRO A 17 6.77 1.88 -13.99
CA PRO A 17 6.84 1.59 -12.55
C PRO A 17 8.19 1.06 -12.08
N HIS A 18 8.95 0.40 -12.95
CA HIS A 18 10.29 -0.10 -12.61
C HIS A 18 11.35 1.00 -12.49
N GLU A 19 11.04 2.20 -12.98
CA GLU A 19 11.95 3.35 -12.92
C GLU A 19 11.79 4.16 -11.65
N ILE A 20 10.76 3.86 -10.84
CA ILE A 20 10.50 4.56 -9.60
C ILE A 20 11.06 3.80 -8.41
N GLU A 21 11.59 4.57 -7.47
CA GLU A 21 12.05 4.05 -6.19
C GLU A 21 11.04 4.46 -5.11
N PHE A 22 10.46 3.48 -4.44
CA PHE A 22 9.56 3.76 -3.33
C PHE A 22 10.36 4.06 -2.07
N LYS A 23 10.01 5.16 -1.42
CA LYS A 23 10.66 5.60 -0.20
C LYS A 23 9.65 5.58 0.95
N THR A 24 10.16 5.39 2.15
CA THR A 24 9.34 5.38 3.35
C THR A 24 9.82 6.47 4.29
N ALA A 25 8.88 7.26 4.81
CA ALA A 25 9.17 8.30 5.79
C ALA A 25 8.15 8.24 6.92
N LYS A 26 8.49 8.81 8.04
CA LYS A 26 7.57 8.92 9.18
C LYS A 26 7.04 10.33 9.26
N ALA A 27 5.74 10.45 9.44
CA ALA A 27 5.07 11.74 9.61
C ALA A 27 4.24 11.72 10.89
N LYS A 28 4.14 12.86 11.54
CA LYS A 28 3.33 13.02 12.73
C LYS A 28 2.23 14.04 12.45
N ILE A 29 0.98 13.61 12.55
CA ILE A 29 -0.19 14.44 12.35
C ILE A 29 -1.08 14.31 13.59
N GLU A 30 -1.43 15.42 14.21
CA GLU A 30 -2.29 15.44 15.41
C GLU A 30 -1.82 14.46 16.50
N GLU A 31 -0.52 14.44 16.74
CA GLU A 31 0.14 13.57 17.73
C GLU A 31 0.13 12.07 17.39
N LYS A 32 -0.36 11.70 16.21
CA LYS A 32 -0.28 10.33 15.72
C LYS A 32 0.86 10.17 14.73
N GLU A 33 1.58 9.08 14.84
CA GLU A 33 2.68 8.75 13.94
C GLU A 33 2.19 7.88 12.80
N TYR A 34 2.55 8.28 11.57
CA TYR A 34 2.21 7.55 10.34
C TYR A 34 3.47 7.17 9.61
N GLU A 35 3.46 5.98 9.02
CA GLU A 35 4.49 5.56 8.06
C GLU A 35 3.96 5.84 6.67
N VAL A 36 4.68 6.68 5.92
CA VAL A 36 4.25 7.14 4.59
C VAL A 36 5.15 6.52 3.54
N THR A 37 4.56 5.80 2.60
CA THR A 37 5.26 5.28 1.43
C THR A 37 4.95 6.18 0.25
N TYR A 38 5.97 6.67 -0.42
CA TYR A 38 5.83 7.60 -1.53
C TYR A 38 6.89 7.37 -2.59
N TYR A 39 6.69 7.96 -3.76
CA TYR A 39 7.69 8.04 -4.81
C TYR A 39 7.71 9.45 -5.38
N LYS A 40 8.79 9.78 -6.06
CA LYS A 40 8.92 11.08 -6.75
C LYS A 40 8.96 10.88 -8.25
N CYS A 41 8.32 11.79 -8.98
CA CYS A 41 8.45 11.83 -10.43
C CYS A 41 9.92 12.03 -10.81
N PRO A 42 10.49 11.20 -11.69
CA PRO A 42 11.91 11.34 -12.04
C PRO A 42 12.25 12.62 -12.80
N VAL A 43 11.25 13.33 -13.31
CA VAL A 43 11.46 14.55 -14.10
C VAL A 43 11.23 15.80 -13.28
N CYS A 44 10.07 15.96 -12.65
CA CYS A 44 9.71 17.18 -11.91
C CYS A 44 9.87 17.08 -10.40
N GLU A 45 10.18 15.89 -9.90
CA GLU A 45 10.39 15.58 -8.47
C GLU A 45 9.16 15.74 -7.59
N LYS A 46 7.97 15.85 -8.18
CA LYS A 46 6.74 15.87 -7.38
C LYS A 46 6.57 14.54 -6.64
N ALA A 47 6.27 14.63 -5.35
CA ALA A 47 6.05 13.45 -4.52
C ALA A 47 4.61 12.97 -4.61
N TYR A 48 4.45 11.65 -4.71
CA TYR A 48 3.15 10.98 -4.74
C TYR A 48 3.07 9.97 -3.62
N VAL A 49 2.10 10.15 -2.74
CA VAL A 49 1.88 9.23 -1.61
C VAL A 49 1.10 8.02 -2.08
N VAL A 50 1.64 6.85 -1.85
CA VAL A 50 1.02 5.58 -2.23
C VAL A 50 0.26 4.97 -1.06
N CYS A 51 0.81 5.08 0.15
CA CYS A 51 0.26 4.41 1.32
C CYS A 51 0.61 5.18 2.59
N MET A 52 -0.34 5.27 3.51
CA MET A 52 -0.13 5.78 4.86
C MET A 52 -0.62 4.75 5.86
N LEU A 53 0.23 4.37 6.80
CA LEU A 53 -0.11 3.38 7.82
C LEU A 53 0.15 3.94 9.21
N ASP A 54 -0.89 3.91 10.04
CA ASP A 54 -0.74 4.10 11.48
C ASP A 54 -0.61 2.73 12.15
N TYR A 55 -0.68 2.71 13.47
CA TYR A 55 -0.57 1.46 14.24
C TYR A 55 -1.63 0.45 13.84
N TRP A 56 -2.88 0.87 13.70
CA TRP A 56 -3.99 -0.02 13.33
C TRP A 56 -3.89 -0.48 11.89
N GLY A 57 -3.47 0.41 10.98
CA GLY A 57 -3.26 0.07 9.59
C GLY A 57 -2.20 -1.00 9.42
N LYS A 58 -1.10 -0.90 10.18
CA LYS A 58 -0.06 -1.94 10.17
C LYS A 58 -0.57 -3.26 10.70
N LYS A 59 -1.39 -3.25 11.76
CA LYS A 59 -1.98 -4.48 12.29
C LYS A 59 -2.90 -5.17 11.30
N LEU A 60 -3.72 -4.38 10.59
CA LEU A 60 -4.59 -4.93 9.55
C LEU A 60 -3.78 -5.51 8.41
N GLN A 61 -2.71 -4.85 8.02
CA GLN A 61 -1.81 -5.35 6.99
C GLN A 61 -1.16 -6.67 7.42
N ASP A 62 -0.71 -6.76 8.66
CA ASP A 62 -0.10 -7.98 9.20
C ASP A 62 -1.10 -9.15 9.20
N LYS A 63 -2.35 -8.89 9.54
CA LYS A 63 -3.41 -9.92 9.47
C LYS A 63 -3.60 -10.42 8.04
N TYR A 64 -3.56 -9.51 7.08
CA TYR A 64 -3.65 -9.89 5.67
C TYR A 64 -2.45 -10.74 5.25
N VAL A 65 -1.24 -10.33 5.59
CA VAL A 65 -0.02 -11.07 5.25
C VAL A 65 -0.05 -12.47 5.86
N ASP A 66 -0.46 -12.60 7.11
CA ASP A 66 -0.61 -13.90 7.76
C ASP A 66 -1.62 -14.79 7.04
N ALA A 67 -2.77 -14.22 6.67
CA ALA A 67 -3.81 -14.97 5.96
C ALA A 67 -3.32 -15.40 4.57
N LEU A 68 -2.56 -14.54 3.89
CA LEU A 68 -1.95 -14.85 2.61
C LEU A 68 -0.96 -15.99 2.72
N ASP A 69 -0.11 -15.97 3.74
CA ASP A 69 0.87 -17.03 3.99
C ASP A 69 0.17 -18.37 4.28
N GLN A 70 -0.91 -18.34 5.05
CA GLN A 70 -1.71 -19.54 5.32
C GLN A 70 -2.33 -20.11 4.05
N TYR A 71 -2.84 -19.24 3.18
CA TYR A 71 -3.41 -19.65 1.91
C TYR A 71 -2.36 -20.29 1.00
N ARG A 72 -1.19 -19.65 0.86
CA ARG A 72 -0.07 -20.17 0.07
C ARG A 72 0.43 -21.50 0.61
N SER A 73 0.53 -21.64 1.93
CA SER A 73 0.92 -22.89 2.58
C SER A 73 -0.07 -23.99 2.29
N ALA A 74 -1.37 -23.68 2.33
CA ALA A 74 -2.42 -24.67 2.02
C ALA A 74 -2.33 -25.15 0.56
N ILE A 75 -2.02 -24.24 -0.39
CA ILE A 75 -1.81 -24.61 -1.78
C ILE A 75 -0.62 -25.56 -1.91
N ASN A 76 0.50 -25.23 -1.27
CA ASN A 76 1.71 -26.05 -1.33
C ASN A 76 1.53 -27.43 -0.72
N LYS A 77 0.68 -27.54 0.30
CA LYS A 77 0.36 -28.81 0.96
C LYS A 77 -0.76 -29.58 0.24
N LYS A 78 -1.25 -29.09 -0.87
CA LYS A 78 -2.32 -29.70 -1.65
C LYS A 78 -3.58 -29.93 -0.81
N ALA A 79 -3.97 -28.93 -0.01
CA ALA A 79 -5.17 -28.98 0.80
C ALA A 79 -6.43 -29.19 -0.05
N THR A 80 -7.50 -29.68 0.58
CA THR A 80 -8.77 -29.90 -0.12
C THR A 80 -9.36 -28.58 -0.64
N PRO A 81 -10.20 -28.64 -1.71
CA PRO A 81 -10.83 -27.42 -2.22
C PRO A 81 -11.63 -26.65 -1.16
N ALA A 82 -12.27 -27.35 -0.22
CA ALA A 82 -13.02 -26.71 0.86
C ALA A 82 -12.10 -25.88 1.77
N ILE A 83 -10.93 -26.41 2.12
CA ILE A 83 -9.95 -25.69 2.93
C ILE A 83 -9.37 -24.51 2.17
N LEU A 84 -9.06 -24.69 0.89
CA LEU A 84 -8.53 -23.60 0.05
C LEU A 84 -9.52 -22.46 -0.07
N GLU A 85 -10.81 -22.76 -0.26
CA GLU A 85 -11.86 -21.75 -0.32
C GLU A 85 -11.97 -20.97 1.00
N GLN A 86 -11.92 -21.67 2.12
CA GLN A 86 -11.98 -21.07 3.45
C GLN A 86 -10.80 -20.13 3.68
N LYS A 87 -9.60 -20.55 3.33
CA LYS A 87 -8.39 -19.72 3.47
C LYS A 87 -8.40 -18.52 2.54
N GLN A 88 -8.88 -18.71 1.32
CA GLN A 88 -9.01 -17.64 0.34
C GLN A 88 -10.01 -16.58 0.81
N THR A 89 -11.16 -16.99 1.31
CA THR A 89 -12.19 -16.09 1.82
C THR A 89 -11.65 -15.23 2.97
N LYS A 90 -10.93 -15.85 3.90
CA LYS A 90 -10.32 -15.14 5.02
C LYS A 90 -9.28 -14.13 4.54
N MET A 91 -8.43 -14.53 3.59
CA MET A 91 -7.43 -13.65 3.00
C MET A 91 -8.07 -12.44 2.32
N GLU A 92 -9.11 -12.67 1.51
CA GLU A 92 -9.82 -11.59 0.81
C GLU A 92 -10.51 -10.64 1.80
N HIS A 93 -11.05 -11.16 2.88
CA HIS A 93 -11.69 -10.34 3.92
C HIS A 93 -10.67 -9.37 4.54
N PHE A 94 -9.53 -9.86 4.96
CA PHE A 94 -8.49 -9.01 5.56
C PHE A 94 -7.89 -8.04 4.56
N LYS A 95 -7.76 -8.46 3.30
CA LYS A 95 -7.30 -7.59 2.23
C LYS A 95 -8.23 -6.38 2.06
N GLN A 96 -9.54 -6.63 1.97
CA GLN A 96 -10.52 -5.56 1.80
C GLN A 96 -10.55 -4.63 3.01
N GLU A 97 -10.49 -5.18 4.20
CA GLU A 97 -10.47 -4.40 5.43
C GLU A 97 -9.24 -3.49 5.50
N ALA A 98 -8.06 -4.03 5.20
CA ALA A 98 -6.81 -3.27 5.21
C ALA A 98 -6.82 -2.16 4.15
N LEU A 99 -7.26 -2.47 2.93
CA LEU A 99 -7.32 -1.48 1.85
C LEU A 99 -8.30 -0.36 2.16
N ALA A 100 -9.48 -0.69 2.67
CA ALA A 100 -10.49 0.31 3.02
C ALA A 100 -9.97 1.27 4.09
N TYR A 101 -9.29 0.74 5.10
CA TYR A 101 -8.71 1.55 6.16
C TYR A 101 -7.60 2.46 5.64
N GLN A 102 -6.70 1.93 4.82
CA GLN A 102 -5.62 2.71 4.22
C GLN A 102 -6.14 3.84 3.34
N GLN A 103 -7.16 3.56 2.53
CA GLN A 103 -7.77 4.57 1.65
C GLN A 103 -8.44 5.67 2.46
N GLU A 104 -9.10 5.33 3.55
CA GLU A 104 -9.74 6.31 4.42
C GLU A 104 -8.69 7.24 5.06
N ILE A 105 -7.62 6.68 5.60
CA ILE A 105 -6.53 7.46 6.20
C ILE A 105 -5.91 8.40 5.16
N LEU A 106 -5.63 7.88 3.98
CA LEU A 106 -5.04 8.67 2.90
C LEU A 106 -5.95 9.79 2.45
N HIS A 107 -7.25 9.53 2.37
CA HIS A 107 -8.25 10.53 1.99
C HIS A 107 -8.33 11.66 3.02
N ILE A 108 -8.30 11.34 4.31
CA ILE A 108 -8.44 12.31 5.40
C ILE A 108 -7.15 13.11 5.60
N TYR A 109 -6.00 12.44 5.61
CA TYR A 109 -4.73 13.02 6.06
C TYR A 109 -3.69 13.18 4.95
N GLY A 110 -3.92 12.62 3.77
CA GLY A 110 -2.91 12.63 2.70
C GLY A 110 -2.46 14.02 2.28
N ASN A 111 -3.35 15.01 2.32
CA ASN A 111 -3.03 16.39 1.95
C ASN A 111 -2.45 17.20 3.12
N SER A 112 -2.43 16.64 4.33
CA SER A 112 -1.92 17.31 5.53
C SER A 112 -0.47 16.95 5.84
N LEU A 113 0.19 16.19 4.97
CA LEU A 113 1.56 15.78 5.19
C LEU A 113 2.54 16.94 5.02
N PRO A 114 3.48 17.11 5.96
CA PRO A 114 4.50 18.15 5.82
C PRO A 114 5.44 17.83 4.66
N GLU A 115 5.80 18.86 3.87
CA GLU A 115 6.70 18.68 2.72
C GLU A 115 8.09 18.18 3.11
N GLU A 116 8.49 18.43 4.35
CA GLU A 116 9.78 18.05 4.87
C GLU A 116 10.05 16.53 4.83
N ILE A 117 9.00 15.71 4.87
CA ILE A 117 9.17 14.26 4.83
C ILE A 117 9.60 13.74 3.46
N PHE A 118 9.40 14.54 2.40
CA PHE A 118 9.70 14.14 1.02
C PHE A 118 11.09 14.57 0.56
N VAL A 119 11.99 14.74 1.47
CA VAL A 119 13.37 15.18 1.16
C VAL A 119 14.23 14.07 0.57
#